data_d91d9bd9aa4104928a7601b4b738eda8
#
_entry.id   d91d9bd9aa4104928a7601b4b738eda8
#
_cell.length_a   1.000
_cell.length_b   1.000
_cell.length_c   1.000
_cell.angle_alpha   90.00
_cell.angle_beta   90.00
_cell.angle_gamma   90.00
#
_symmetry.space_group_name_H-M   'P 1'
#
loop_
_entity.id
_entity.type
_entity.pdbx_description
1 polymer ?
#
loop_
_entity_poly.entity_id
_entity_poly.type
_entity_poly.pdbx_seq_one_letter_code
_entity_poly.pdbx_strand_id
1 'polypeptide(L)'
;MKKIRRRVILFLRGYEMDVLDIHFDENVDRLLEQMRKGLTGRASSLEMIPTYIDVEAEVPSGRPVIVADAGGTNFRVATVVFDDKKRPIIENLRLFAMPGVEKEVSCEEFFAIMADYFRDVAAAASEIGFCFSYPTQMFPSKDGRLIRFSKEIKAPGVIGQFIGKGLNKALAAANLGGDRHIVILNDTVATLLAGRGYKNRTFSSYIGFILGTGTNCAYIEKNAAIAGNKDLDPDKSQIINTESGGFA
;
A
#
# COMPACT_ATOMS: atom_id res chain seq x y z
N MET A 1 -8.27 -38.88 -15.37
CA MET A 1 -7.34 -37.76 -15.11
C MET A 1 -6.38 -37.44 -16.28
N LYS A 2 -5.59 -38.36 -16.83
CA LYS A 2 -4.64 -38.07 -17.95
C LYS A 2 -5.32 -37.43 -19.19
N LYS A 3 -6.51 -37.89 -19.60
CA LYS A 3 -7.23 -37.40 -20.78
C LYS A 3 -7.75 -35.94 -20.59
N ILE A 4 -8.20 -35.58 -19.38
CA ILE A 4 -8.63 -34.20 -19.05
C ILE A 4 -7.42 -33.27 -19.07
N ARG A 5 -6.32 -33.63 -18.41
CA ARG A 5 -5.09 -32.84 -18.40
C ARG A 5 -4.57 -32.54 -19.81
N ARG A 6 -4.60 -33.55 -20.71
CA ARG A 6 -4.19 -33.37 -22.12
C ARG A 6 -5.12 -32.36 -22.85
N ARG A 7 -6.43 -32.39 -22.61
CA ARG A 7 -7.38 -31.44 -23.22
C ARG A 7 -7.13 -30.02 -22.73
N VAL A 8 -6.87 -29.82 -21.44
CA VAL A 8 -6.57 -28.52 -20.86
C VAL A 8 -5.27 -27.97 -21.47
N ILE A 9 -4.21 -28.76 -21.56
CA ILE A 9 -2.93 -28.35 -22.17
C ILE A 9 -3.15 -27.95 -23.64
N LEU A 10 -3.91 -28.74 -24.43
CA LEU A 10 -4.19 -28.42 -25.82
C LEU A 10 -4.99 -27.11 -25.97
N PHE A 11 -5.93 -26.88 -25.05
CA PHE A 11 -6.68 -25.63 -25.02
C PHE A 11 -5.77 -24.45 -24.73
N LEU A 12 -4.97 -24.52 -23.65
CA LEU A 12 -4.03 -23.45 -23.27
C LEU A 12 -3.08 -23.12 -24.41
N ARG A 13 -2.47 -24.13 -25.05
CA ARG A 13 -1.57 -23.92 -26.20
C ARG A 13 -2.27 -23.37 -27.42
N GLY A 14 -3.52 -23.77 -27.69
CA GLY A 14 -4.31 -23.24 -28.80
C GLY A 14 -4.65 -21.75 -28.65
N TYR A 15 -4.55 -21.21 -27.44
CA TYR A 15 -4.81 -19.80 -27.11
C TYR A 15 -3.57 -19.07 -26.58
N GLU A 16 -2.37 -19.65 -26.75
CA GLU A 16 -1.10 -19.07 -26.26
C GLU A 16 -1.10 -18.75 -24.76
N MET A 17 -1.78 -19.59 -23.98
CA MET A 17 -1.94 -19.45 -22.52
C MET A 17 -1.11 -20.50 -21.74
N ASP A 18 -0.33 -21.36 -22.42
CA ASP A 18 0.57 -22.30 -21.75
C ASP A 18 1.78 -21.54 -21.20
N VAL A 19 2.22 -21.92 -20.01
CA VAL A 19 3.44 -21.35 -19.40
C VAL A 19 4.67 -21.48 -20.30
N LEU A 20 4.70 -22.47 -21.19
CA LEU A 20 5.78 -22.69 -22.16
C LEU A 20 5.74 -21.69 -23.34
N ASP A 21 4.62 -21.01 -23.55
CA ASP A 21 4.49 -19.99 -24.58
C ASP A 21 4.93 -18.60 -24.06
N ILE A 22 5.26 -18.49 -22.76
CA ILE A 22 5.77 -17.27 -22.16
C ILE A 22 7.24 -17.08 -22.51
N HIS A 23 7.54 -16.09 -23.31
CA HIS A 23 8.91 -15.63 -23.60
C HIS A 23 9.49 -14.92 -22.38
N PHE A 24 9.99 -15.68 -21.40
CA PHE A 24 10.35 -15.17 -20.07
C PHE A 24 11.35 -14.01 -20.15
N ASP A 25 12.44 -14.16 -20.90
CA ASP A 25 13.51 -13.14 -20.98
C ASP A 25 12.99 -11.85 -21.61
N GLU A 26 12.20 -11.94 -22.69
CA GLU A 26 11.60 -10.77 -23.35
C GLU A 26 10.64 -10.04 -22.41
N ASN A 27 9.83 -10.77 -21.65
CA ASN A 27 8.92 -10.19 -20.67
C ASN A 27 9.66 -9.52 -19.51
N VAL A 28 10.78 -10.11 -19.05
CA VAL A 28 11.65 -9.51 -18.04
C VAL A 28 12.25 -8.19 -18.56
N ASP A 29 12.82 -8.22 -19.76
CA ASP A 29 13.42 -7.01 -20.37
C ASP A 29 12.37 -5.90 -20.55
N ARG A 30 11.18 -6.25 -21.02
CA ARG A 30 10.05 -5.34 -21.16
C ARG A 30 9.61 -4.77 -19.81
N LEU A 31 9.48 -5.61 -18.77
CA LEU A 31 9.16 -5.17 -17.42
C LEU A 31 10.18 -4.16 -16.89
N LEU A 32 11.47 -4.47 -17.01
CA LEU A 32 12.56 -3.58 -16.57
C LEU A 32 12.57 -2.26 -17.36
N GLU A 33 12.26 -2.31 -18.64
CA GLU A 33 12.12 -1.10 -19.46
C GLU A 33 10.95 -0.22 -18.97
N GLN A 34 9.78 -0.81 -18.73
CA GLN A 34 8.63 -0.10 -18.19
C GLN A 34 8.94 0.49 -16.81
N MET A 35 9.60 -0.25 -15.93
CA MET A 35 10.05 0.26 -14.63
C MET A 35 10.95 1.50 -14.79
N ARG A 36 11.96 1.45 -15.67
CA ARG A 36 12.85 2.59 -15.94
C ARG A 36 12.09 3.80 -16.51
N LYS A 37 11.13 3.56 -17.41
CA LYS A 37 10.27 4.63 -17.95
C LYS A 37 9.47 5.30 -16.85
N GLY A 38 8.79 4.53 -16.01
CA GLY A 38 7.99 5.06 -14.90
C GLY A 38 8.83 5.84 -13.90
N LEU A 39 9.99 5.30 -13.47
CA LEU A 39 10.92 6.00 -12.55
C LEU A 39 11.42 7.34 -13.12
N THR A 40 11.57 7.45 -14.44
CA THR A 40 12.03 8.67 -15.09
C THR A 40 10.90 9.61 -15.54
N GLY A 41 9.66 9.34 -15.12
CA GLY A 41 8.48 10.17 -15.46
C GLY A 41 8.07 10.09 -16.92
N ARG A 42 8.54 9.08 -17.67
CA ARG A 42 8.10 8.82 -19.06
C ARG A 42 6.85 7.94 -19.07
N ALA A 43 6.10 7.96 -20.15
CA ALA A 43 4.93 7.11 -20.31
C ALA A 43 5.30 5.63 -20.12
N SER A 44 4.61 4.97 -19.19
CA SER A 44 4.83 3.59 -18.80
C SER A 44 3.50 2.93 -18.42
N SER A 45 3.40 1.62 -18.60
CA SER A 45 2.29 0.82 -18.05
C SER A 45 2.41 0.62 -16.53
N LEU A 46 3.58 0.90 -15.95
CA LEU A 46 3.83 0.83 -14.50
C LEU A 46 3.88 2.24 -13.90
N GLU A 47 3.10 2.48 -12.87
CA GLU A 47 3.00 3.82 -12.26
C GLU A 47 4.26 4.21 -11.47
N MET A 48 5.01 3.24 -10.92
CA MET A 48 6.28 3.44 -10.21
C MET A 48 6.21 4.54 -9.16
N ILE A 49 5.25 4.43 -8.25
CA ILE A 49 4.89 5.47 -7.27
C ILE A 49 5.93 5.55 -6.15
N PRO A 50 6.66 6.66 -5.98
CA PRO A 50 7.52 6.89 -4.82
C PRO A 50 6.69 7.03 -3.55
N THR A 51 7.08 6.36 -2.46
CA THR A 51 6.31 6.36 -1.21
C THR A 51 6.82 7.33 -0.17
N TYR A 52 8.03 7.87 -0.34
CA TYR A 52 8.73 8.72 0.62
C TYR A 52 8.96 8.05 1.99
N ILE A 53 8.86 6.71 2.06
CA ILE A 53 9.10 5.94 3.28
C ILE A 53 10.60 5.62 3.36
N ASP A 54 11.22 6.10 4.42
CA ASP A 54 12.62 5.80 4.73
C ASP A 54 12.75 4.32 5.13
N VAL A 55 13.52 3.60 4.34
CA VAL A 55 13.76 2.17 4.56
C VAL A 55 14.81 1.91 5.63
N GLU A 56 15.61 2.91 6.02
CA GLU A 56 16.68 2.77 7.00
C GLU A 56 16.20 3.06 8.44
N ALA A 57 15.01 3.62 8.59
CA ALA A 57 14.44 3.93 9.90
C ALA A 57 14.32 2.69 10.78
N GLU A 58 14.80 2.83 12.02
CA GLU A 58 14.66 1.78 13.02
C GLU A 58 13.22 1.73 13.59
N VAL A 59 12.73 0.52 13.80
CA VAL A 59 11.45 0.31 14.50
C VAL A 59 11.65 0.55 15.99
N PRO A 60 11.00 1.55 16.61
CA PRO A 60 11.12 1.80 18.05
C PRO A 60 10.47 0.65 18.85
N SER A 61 11.08 0.29 20.01
CA SER A 61 10.48 -0.65 20.96
C SER A 61 9.69 0.09 22.03
N GLY A 62 8.67 -0.55 22.57
CA GLY A 62 7.87 -0.07 23.69
C GLY A 62 6.98 1.15 23.41
N ARG A 63 6.98 1.68 22.18
CA ARG A 63 6.14 2.81 21.79
C ARG A 63 4.92 2.32 21.00
N PRO A 64 3.70 2.62 21.46
CA PRO A 64 2.50 2.25 20.72
C PRO A 64 2.38 3.08 19.43
N VAL A 65 1.83 2.45 18.42
CA VAL A 65 1.40 3.07 17.17
C VAL A 65 0.01 2.56 16.83
N ILE A 66 -0.85 3.42 16.34
CA ILE A 66 -2.15 2.99 15.80
C ILE A 66 -1.91 2.54 14.37
N VAL A 67 -2.48 1.41 14.00
CA VAL A 67 -2.46 0.92 12.63
C VAL A 67 -3.88 0.79 12.10
N ALA A 68 -4.07 1.19 10.85
CA ALA A 68 -5.32 1.02 10.14
C ALA A 68 -5.07 0.33 8.79
N ASP A 69 -6.03 -0.46 8.33
CA ASP A 69 -6.01 -1.14 7.04
C ASP A 69 -7.38 -1.00 6.38
N ALA A 70 -7.43 -0.19 5.32
CA ALA A 70 -8.60 0.01 4.48
C ALA A 70 -8.49 -0.85 3.22
N GLY A 71 -9.07 -2.03 3.28
CA GLY A 71 -9.16 -2.96 2.17
C GLY A 71 -10.38 -2.71 1.27
N GLY A 72 -10.74 -3.70 0.45
CA GLY A 72 -11.87 -3.59 -0.48
C GLY A 72 -13.25 -3.55 0.16
N THR A 73 -13.44 -4.33 1.23
CA THR A 73 -14.73 -4.49 1.90
C THR A 73 -14.63 -4.27 3.40
N ASN A 74 -13.43 -4.41 3.95
CA ASN A 74 -13.17 -4.36 5.38
C ASN A 74 -12.22 -3.23 5.75
N PHE A 75 -12.48 -2.63 6.90
CA PHE A 75 -11.60 -1.71 7.58
C PHE A 75 -11.16 -2.33 8.90
N ARG A 76 -9.86 -2.32 9.16
CA ARG A 76 -9.29 -2.80 10.41
C ARG A 76 -8.57 -1.67 11.11
N VAL A 77 -8.64 -1.67 12.43
CA VAL A 77 -7.83 -0.77 13.26
C VAL A 77 -7.32 -1.55 14.47
N ALA A 78 -6.09 -1.25 14.88
CA ALA A 78 -5.47 -1.86 16.05
C ALA A 78 -4.42 -0.92 16.64
N THR A 79 -3.95 -1.26 17.84
CA THR A 79 -2.73 -0.72 18.43
C THR A 79 -1.62 -1.76 18.28
N VAL A 80 -0.42 -1.32 17.89
CA VAL A 80 0.77 -2.18 17.78
C VAL A 80 1.88 -1.61 18.64
N VAL A 81 2.53 -2.47 19.41
CA VAL A 81 3.75 -2.17 20.14
C VAL A 81 4.80 -3.21 19.76
N PHE A 82 6.02 -2.76 19.45
CA PHE A 82 7.12 -3.70 19.22
C PHE A 82 7.88 -3.95 20.52
N ASP A 83 8.06 -5.23 20.88
CA ASP A 83 8.87 -5.61 22.04
C ASP A 83 10.37 -5.36 21.79
N ASP A 84 11.20 -5.62 22.80
CA ASP A 84 12.66 -5.44 22.71
C ASP A 84 13.32 -6.33 21.64
N LYS A 85 12.65 -7.42 21.26
CA LYS A 85 13.07 -8.30 20.15
C LYS A 85 12.50 -7.86 18.82
N LYS A 86 11.86 -6.69 18.76
CA LYS A 86 11.19 -6.14 17.57
C LYS A 86 10.06 -7.01 17.03
N ARG A 87 9.40 -7.79 17.89
CA ARG A 87 8.21 -8.55 17.51
C ARG A 87 6.97 -7.69 17.77
N PRO A 88 6.04 -7.63 16.81
CA PRO A 88 4.81 -6.86 17.01
C PRO A 88 3.88 -7.56 18.01
N ILE A 89 3.37 -6.79 18.94
CA ILE A 89 2.28 -7.14 19.82
C ILE A 89 1.08 -6.34 19.37
N ILE A 90 0.02 -7.02 18.94
CA ILE A 90 -1.19 -6.41 18.38
C ILE A 90 -2.26 -6.44 19.47
N GLU A 91 -2.82 -5.27 19.78
CA GLU A 91 -3.87 -5.09 20.77
C GLU A 91 -5.05 -4.32 20.16
N ASN A 92 -6.21 -4.44 20.79
CA ASN A 92 -7.42 -3.69 20.44
C ASN A 92 -7.84 -3.83 18.98
N LEU A 93 -7.56 -4.97 18.34
CA LEU A 93 -7.95 -5.20 16.96
C LEU A 93 -9.48 -5.16 16.82
N ARG A 94 -9.96 -4.33 15.92
CA ARG A 94 -11.36 -4.20 15.53
C ARG A 94 -11.50 -4.35 14.00
N LEU A 95 -12.62 -4.89 13.60
CA LEU A 95 -12.99 -5.09 12.20
C LEU A 95 -14.34 -4.41 11.94
N PHE A 96 -14.40 -3.63 10.87
CA PHE A 96 -15.59 -2.90 10.44
C PHE A 96 -15.80 -3.08 8.94
N ALA A 97 -17.00 -2.76 8.45
CA ALA A 97 -17.23 -2.62 7.02
C ALA A 97 -16.54 -1.35 6.49
N MET A 98 -16.01 -1.41 5.28
CA MET A 98 -15.46 -0.20 4.64
C MET A 98 -16.60 0.80 4.34
N PRO A 99 -16.45 2.10 4.69
CA PRO A 99 -17.45 3.10 4.35
C PRO A 99 -17.73 3.14 2.84
N GLY A 100 -18.98 3.24 2.45
CA GLY A 100 -19.39 3.29 1.04
C GLY A 100 -19.56 1.91 0.38
N VAL A 101 -19.37 0.80 1.08
CA VAL A 101 -19.64 -0.56 0.53
C VAL A 101 -21.15 -0.80 0.40
N GLU A 102 -21.89 -0.57 1.47
CA GLU A 102 -23.33 -0.87 1.50
C GLU A 102 -24.17 0.21 0.81
N LYS A 103 -23.91 1.46 1.11
CA LYS A 103 -24.61 2.63 0.57
C LYS A 103 -23.64 3.72 0.16
N GLU A 104 -24.10 4.61 -0.70
CA GLU A 104 -23.33 5.81 -1.03
C GLU A 104 -23.23 6.73 0.20
N VAL A 105 -22.04 7.30 0.37
CA VAL A 105 -21.72 8.25 1.45
C VAL A 105 -21.04 9.48 0.88
N SER A 106 -21.30 10.64 1.51
CA SER A 106 -20.58 11.87 1.20
C SER A 106 -19.12 11.80 1.64
N CYS A 107 -18.31 12.75 1.21
CA CYS A 107 -16.92 12.84 1.65
C CYS A 107 -16.81 13.01 3.17
N GLU A 108 -17.65 13.87 3.74
CA GLU A 108 -17.71 14.13 5.18
C GLU A 108 -18.11 12.87 5.95
N GLU A 109 -19.16 12.17 5.50
CA GLU A 109 -19.63 10.95 6.12
C GLU A 109 -18.56 9.84 6.05
N PHE A 110 -17.86 9.72 4.91
CA PHE A 110 -16.79 8.73 4.74
C PHE A 110 -15.71 8.88 5.80
N PHE A 111 -15.20 10.10 5.98
CA PHE A 111 -14.16 10.35 6.99
C PHE A 111 -14.71 10.31 8.42
N ALA A 112 -15.94 10.72 8.66
CA ALA A 112 -16.57 10.65 9.98
C ALA A 112 -16.77 9.21 10.44
N ILE A 113 -17.22 8.32 9.55
CA ILE A 113 -17.35 6.89 9.84
C ILE A 113 -15.99 6.28 10.15
N MET A 114 -14.95 6.59 9.34
CA MET A 114 -13.60 6.13 9.64
C MET A 114 -13.10 6.64 11.00
N ALA A 115 -13.29 7.92 11.31
CA ALA A 115 -12.87 8.49 12.59
C ALA A 115 -13.53 7.78 13.78
N ASP A 116 -14.80 7.39 13.65
CA ASP A 116 -15.50 6.63 14.70
C ASP A 116 -14.87 5.26 14.97
N TYR A 117 -14.31 4.61 13.95
CA TYR A 117 -13.60 3.34 14.09
C TYR A 117 -12.30 3.44 14.93
N PHE A 118 -11.75 4.65 15.06
CA PHE A 118 -10.57 4.90 15.90
C PHE A 118 -10.91 5.15 17.39
N ARG A 119 -12.18 5.23 17.75
CA ARG A 119 -12.61 5.62 19.10
C ARG A 119 -11.92 4.86 20.21
N ASP A 120 -11.83 3.54 20.10
CA ASP A 120 -11.25 2.65 21.14
C ASP A 120 -9.71 2.72 21.21
N VAL A 121 -9.05 3.21 20.15
CA VAL A 121 -7.58 3.24 20.05
C VAL A 121 -7.00 4.65 20.06
N ALA A 122 -7.83 5.67 19.90
CA ALA A 122 -7.38 7.05 19.71
C ALA A 122 -6.48 7.58 20.82
N ALA A 123 -6.68 7.14 22.06
CA ALA A 123 -5.86 7.55 23.21
C ALA A 123 -4.48 6.85 23.28
N ALA A 124 -4.25 5.80 22.49
CA ALA A 124 -3.06 4.96 22.63
C ALA A 124 -1.80 5.60 22.03
N ALA A 125 -1.92 6.35 20.93
CA ALA A 125 -0.77 6.96 20.25
C ALA A 125 -1.19 8.16 19.39
N SER A 126 -0.24 9.03 19.06
CA SER A 126 -0.39 10.12 18.08
C SER A 126 -0.02 9.70 16.67
N GLU A 127 0.77 8.65 16.53
CA GLU A 127 1.27 8.13 15.26
C GLU A 127 0.29 7.11 14.67
N ILE A 128 -0.05 7.25 13.40
CA ILE A 128 -0.95 6.34 12.68
C ILE A 128 -0.26 5.85 11.40
N GLY A 129 -0.04 4.54 11.30
CA GLY A 129 0.30 3.88 10.04
C GLY A 129 -0.99 3.42 9.36
N PHE A 130 -1.30 3.98 8.20
CA PHE A 130 -2.56 3.70 7.52
C PHE A 130 -2.35 3.03 6.16
N CYS A 131 -2.55 1.71 6.12
CA CYS A 131 -2.59 0.95 4.89
C CYS A 131 -3.89 1.27 4.14
N PHE A 132 -3.78 1.96 3.02
CA PHE A 132 -4.90 2.37 2.18
C PHE A 132 -4.74 1.77 0.78
N SER A 133 -5.39 0.63 0.56
CA SER A 133 -5.19 -0.23 -0.61
C SER A 133 -5.96 0.23 -1.85
N TYR A 134 -5.79 1.51 -2.21
CA TYR A 134 -6.35 2.11 -3.41
C TYR A 134 -5.30 2.96 -4.12
N PRO A 135 -5.39 3.12 -5.46
CA PRO A 135 -4.50 3.98 -6.23
C PRO A 135 -4.48 5.40 -5.67
N THR A 136 -3.30 5.82 -5.21
CA THR A 136 -3.12 7.05 -4.44
C THR A 136 -1.83 7.75 -4.87
N GLN A 137 -1.93 9.02 -5.23
CA GLN A 137 -0.75 9.85 -5.47
C GLN A 137 -0.11 10.21 -4.14
N MET A 138 1.13 9.81 -3.93
CA MET A 138 1.87 10.07 -2.70
C MET A 138 2.61 11.41 -2.75
N PHE A 139 2.83 12.00 -1.56
CA PHE A 139 3.51 13.29 -1.37
C PHE A 139 4.62 13.17 -0.33
N PRO A 140 5.61 14.10 -0.31
CA PRO A 140 6.70 14.12 0.68
C PRO A 140 6.22 14.16 2.14
N SER A 141 5.02 14.67 2.38
CA SER A 141 4.34 14.62 3.70
C SER A 141 3.96 13.21 4.15
N LYS A 142 4.16 12.19 3.30
CA LYS A 142 3.69 10.80 3.46
C LYS A 142 2.16 10.68 3.52
N ASP A 143 1.43 11.74 3.14
CA ASP A 143 0.01 11.68 2.88
C ASP A 143 -0.24 11.35 1.42
N GLY A 144 -1.42 10.80 1.12
CA GLY A 144 -1.81 10.37 -0.20
C GLY A 144 -3.11 11.02 -0.65
N ARG A 145 -3.17 11.43 -1.92
CA ARG A 145 -4.38 11.90 -2.58
C ARG A 145 -5.00 10.78 -3.39
N LEU A 146 -6.23 10.40 -3.06
CA LEU A 146 -6.93 9.33 -3.75
C LEU A 146 -7.14 9.66 -5.23
N ILE A 147 -6.70 8.76 -6.12
CA ILE A 147 -6.90 8.90 -7.57
C ILE A 147 -8.26 8.31 -7.96
N ARG A 148 -8.55 7.09 -7.50
CA ARG A 148 -9.80 6.37 -7.77
C ARG A 148 -10.00 5.25 -6.75
N PHE A 149 -11.21 4.84 -6.54
CA PHE A 149 -11.47 3.55 -5.91
C PHE A 149 -11.34 2.44 -6.96
N SER A 150 -10.55 1.43 -6.67
CA SER A 150 -10.36 0.23 -7.53
C SER A 150 -11.37 -0.88 -7.24
N LYS A 151 -12.26 -0.64 -6.29
CA LYS A 151 -13.31 -1.56 -5.82
C LYS A 151 -14.61 -0.78 -5.67
N GLU A 152 -15.74 -1.47 -5.51
CA GLU A 152 -17.07 -0.88 -5.48
C GLU A 152 -17.35 -0.05 -4.19
N ILE A 153 -16.59 1.01 -3.99
CA ILE A 153 -16.80 1.98 -2.91
C ILE A 153 -17.61 3.15 -3.45
N LYS A 154 -18.78 3.37 -2.86
CA LYS A 154 -19.72 4.43 -3.24
C LYS A 154 -19.47 5.70 -2.43
N ALA A 155 -18.30 6.34 -2.69
CA ALA A 155 -17.91 7.60 -2.03
C ALA A 155 -17.21 8.51 -3.06
N PRO A 156 -17.90 8.97 -4.13
CA PRO A 156 -17.27 9.70 -5.22
C PRO A 156 -16.63 11.02 -4.77
N GLY A 157 -17.16 11.68 -3.74
CA GLY A 157 -16.62 12.93 -3.19
C GLY A 157 -15.26 12.78 -2.51
N VAL A 158 -14.76 11.57 -2.26
CA VAL A 158 -13.44 11.30 -1.67
C VAL A 158 -12.34 11.30 -2.74
N ILE A 159 -12.69 11.09 -4.01
CA ILE A 159 -11.72 11.13 -5.12
C ILE A 159 -11.10 12.52 -5.19
N GLY A 160 -9.77 12.59 -5.26
CA GLY A 160 -9.00 13.83 -5.24
C GLY A 160 -8.72 14.40 -3.85
N GLN A 161 -9.25 13.82 -2.77
CA GLN A 161 -9.00 14.26 -1.40
C GLN A 161 -7.72 13.63 -0.84
N PHE A 162 -7.08 14.34 0.09
CA PHE A 162 -5.99 13.81 0.89
C PHE A 162 -6.54 12.94 2.03
N ILE A 163 -6.12 11.71 2.10
CA ILE A 163 -6.67 10.73 3.04
C ILE A 163 -6.25 11.03 4.48
N GLY A 164 -4.97 11.30 4.72
CA GLY A 164 -4.47 11.65 6.05
C GLY A 164 -5.07 12.95 6.59
N LYS A 165 -5.13 13.99 5.77
CA LYS A 165 -5.76 15.27 6.15
C LYS A 165 -7.26 15.11 6.42
N GLY A 166 -7.97 14.36 5.57
CA GLY A 166 -9.39 14.09 5.74
C GLY A 166 -9.67 13.37 7.06
N LEU A 167 -8.89 12.32 7.36
CA LEU A 167 -8.99 11.59 8.61
C LEU A 167 -8.66 12.46 9.82
N ASN A 168 -7.58 13.26 9.78
CA ASN A 168 -7.22 14.17 10.88
C ASN A 168 -8.35 15.18 11.19
N LYS A 169 -8.94 15.78 10.15
CA LYS A 169 -10.08 16.69 10.31
C LYS A 169 -11.27 16.00 10.99
N ALA A 170 -11.57 14.78 10.59
CA ALA A 170 -12.68 14.02 11.15
C ALA A 170 -12.41 13.57 12.60
N LEU A 171 -11.17 13.15 12.92
CA LEU A 171 -10.77 12.82 14.29
C LEU A 171 -10.87 14.03 15.22
N ALA A 172 -10.46 15.21 14.76
CA ALA A 172 -10.62 16.46 15.50
C ALA A 172 -12.11 16.79 15.76
N ALA A 173 -12.95 16.67 14.73
CA ALA A 173 -14.40 16.91 14.84
C ALA A 173 -15.09 15.92 15.80
N ALA A 174 -14.58 14.69 15.90
CA ALA A 174 -15.07 13.66 16.82
C ALA A 174 -14.49 13.76 18.24
N ASN A 175 -13.66 14.78 18.54
CA ASN A 175 -12.90 14.94 19.79
C ASN A 175 -11.99 13.75 20.11
N LEU A 176 -11.47 13.09 19.09
CA LEU A 176 -10.53 11.96 19.20
C LEU A 176 -9.06 12.40 19.02
N GLY A 177 -8.77 13.69 19.08
CA GLY A 177 -7.47 14.31 18.82
C GLY A 177 -7.27 14.59 17.33
N GLY A 178 -6.96 15.83 16.99
CA GLY A 178 -6.49 16.25 15.68
C GLY A 178 -4.96 16.36 15.67
N ASP A 179 -4.37 16.68 14.52
CA ASP A 179 -2.93 16.89 14.36
C ASP A 179 -2.07 15.65 14.66
N ARG A 180 -2.56 14.50 14.19
CA ARG A 180 -1.83 13.24 14.24
C ARG A 180 -0.87 13.11 13.08
N HIS A 181 0.27 12.47 13.30
CA HIS A 181 1.15 12.08 12.22
C HIS A 181 0.64 10.82 11.54
N ILE A 182 0.03 10.98 10.38
CA ILE A 182 -0.57 9.89 9.60
C ILE A 182 0.32 9.60 8.39
N VAL A 183 0.81 8.36 8.30
CA VAL A 183 1.58 7.86 7.15
C VAL A 183 0.67 6.93 6.34
N ILE A 184 0.39 7.33 5.11
CA ILE A 184 -0.37 6.52 4.15
C ILE A 184 0.57 5.59 3.41
N LEU A 185 0.20 4.32 3.24
CA LEU A 185 0.95 3.35 2.47
C LEU A 185 0.01 2.35 1.78
N ASN A 186 0.47 1.80 0.66
CA ASN A 186 -0.22 0.70 -0.02
C ASN A 186 0.04 -0.63 0.71
N ASP A 187 -0.85 -1.62 0.53
CA ASP A 187 -0.74 -2.96 1.13
C ASP A 187 0.55 -3.70 0.70
N THR A 188 0.99 -3.52 -0.54
CA THR A 188 2.24 -4.10 -1.05
C THR A 188 3.47 -3.50 -0.35
N VAL A 189 3.43 -2.19 -0.07
CA VAL A 189 4.45 -1.48 0.70
C VAL A 189 4.48 -1.97 2.15
N ALA A 190 3.30 -2.14 2.77
CA ALA A 190 3.17 -2.70 4.11
C ALA A 190 3.75 -4.12 4.18
N THR A 191 3.52 -4.95 3.16
CA THR A 191 4.07 -6.30 3.03
C THR A 191 5.59 -6.30 2.99
N LEU A 192 6.21 -5.39 2.21
CA LEU A 192 7.66 -5.24 2.17
C LEU A 192 8.22 -4.85 3.53
N LEU A 193 7.62 -3.86 4.20
CA LEU A 193 8.02 -3.40 5.52
C LEU A 193 7.92 -4.52 6.57
N ALA A 194 6.85 -5.33 6.53
CA ALA A 194 6.68 -6.47 7.40
C ALA A 194 7.81 -7.50 7.21
N GLY A 195 8.18 -7.81 5.95
CA GLY A 195 9.30 -8.70 5.64
C GLY A 195 10.64 -8.18 6.18
N ARG A 196 10.88 -6.87 6.10
CA ARG A 196 12.09 -6.24 6.63
C ARG A 196 12.16 -6.25 8.16
N GLY A 197 11.03 -6.23 8.84
CA GLY A 197 10.94 -6.31 10.29
C GLY A 197 11.45 -7.66 10.86
N TYR A 198 11.55 -8.70 10.03
CA TYR A 198 12.08 -10.02 10.41
C TYR A 198 13.61 -10.02 10.48
N LYS A 199 14.17 -9.69 11.64
CA LYS A 199 15.64 -9.57 11.84
C LYS A 199 16.45 -10.89 11.81
N ASN A 200 15.82 -12.05 11.66
CA ASN A 200 16.51 -13.34 11.73
C ASN A 200 17.29 -13.73 10.47
N ARG A 201 17.24 -12.93 9.41
CA ARG A 201 17.97 -13.16 8.16
C ARG A 201 18.41 -11.83 7.57
N THR A 202 19.66 -11.77 7.13
CA THR A 202 20.19 -10.64 6.34
C THR A 202 19.97 -10.94 4.86
N PHE A 203 19.18 -10.12 4.21
CA PHE A 203 18.98 -10.12 2.76
C PHE A 203 19.58 -8.85 2.17
N SER A 204 20.05 -8.92 0.94
CA SER A 204 20.57 -7.76 0.21
C SER A 204 19.47 -6.76 -0.16
N SER A 205 18.24 -7.22 -0.34
CA SER A 205 17.06 -6.40 -0.61
C SER A 205 15.77 -7.16 -0.28
N TYR A 206 14.63 -6.47 -0.36
CA TYR A 206 13.30 -6.99 -0.09
C TYR A 206 12.35 -6.59 -1.21
N ILE A 207 11.45 -7.50 -1.56
CA ILE A 207 10.34 -7.26 -2.47
C ILE A 207 9.05 -7.59 -1.72
N GLY A 208 8.12 -6.63 -1.67
CA GLY A 208 6.73 -6.88 -1.29
C GLY A 208 5.96 -7.35 -2.53
N PHE A 209 5.28 -8.46 -2.44
CA PHE A 209 4.48 -8.99 -3.54
C PHE A 209 3.12 -9.45 -3.05
N ILE A 210 2.07 -8.97 -3.69
CA ILE A 210 0.69 -9.39 -3.44
C ILE A 210 0.14 -10.10 -4.66
N LEU A 211 -0.41 -11.28 -4.43
CA LEU A 211 -1.15 -12.06 -5.40
C LEU A 211 -2.55 -12.31 -4.83
N GLY A 212 -3.51 -11.50 -5.25
CA GLY A 212 -4.91 -11.55 -4.81
C GLY A 212 -5.86 -11.50 -6.01
N THR A 213 -6.90 -10.70 -5.94
CA THR A 213 -7.77 -10.37 -7.09
C THR A 213 -6.98 -9.71 -8.22
N GLY A 214 -5.96 -8.91 -7.87
CA GLY A 214 -4.93 -8.39 -8.75
C GLY A 214 -3.54 -8.75 -8.24
N THR A 215 -2.51 -8.33 -8.95
CA THR A 215 -1.11 -8.47 -8.56
C THR A 215 -0.51 -7.09 -8.35
N ASN A 216 0.35 -6.95 -7.34
CA ASN A 216 1.14 -5.74 -7.15
C ASN A 216 2.50 -6.08 -6.54
N CYS A 217 3.48 -5.22 -6.79
CA CYS A 217 4.84 -5.37 -6.31
C CYS A 217 5.37 -4.05 -5.76
N ALA A 218 6.16 -4.12 -4.69
CA ALA A 218 6.94 -3.00 -4.18
C ALA A 218 8.38 -3.44 -3.96
N TYR A 219 9.33 -2.53 -4.17
CA TYR A 219 10.75 -2.80 -3.97
C TYR A 219 11.47 -1.54 -3.49
N ILE A 220 12.73 -1.68 -3.11
CA ILE A 220 13.57 -0.59 -2.62
C ILE A 220 14.40 -0.03 -3.78
N GLU A 221 14.31 1.29 -4.02
CA GLU A 221 15.05 1.99 -5.07
C GLU A 221 15.84 3.16 -4.49
N LYS A 222 16.98 3.49 -5.10
CA LYS A 222 17.75 4.69 -4.74
C LYS A 222 17.05 5.95 -5.24
N ASN A 223 17.05 6.99 -4.42
CA ASN A 223 16.45 8.27 -4.79
C ASN A 223 17.09 8.86 -6.05
N ALA A 224 18.36 8.62 -6.27
CA ALA A 224 19.10 9.05 -7.47
C ALA A 224 18.50 8.49 -8.79
N ALA A 225 17.81 7.34 -8.75
CA ALA A 225 17.19 6.72 -9.92
C ALA A 225 15.79 7.28 -10.25
N ILE A 226 15.22 8.13 -9.38
CA ILE A 226 13.84 8.60 -9.47
C ILE A 226 13.82 10.04 -9.98
N ALA A 227 13.25 10.26 -11.15
CA ALA A 227 13.13 11.61 -11.70
C ALA A 227 12.15 12.47 -10.89
N GLY A 228 12.41 13.77 -10.83
CA GLY A 228 11.54 14.73 -10.15
C GLY A 228 11.72 14.83 -8.65
N ASN A 229 12.52 13.98 -8.02
CA ASN A 229 12.78 13.97 -6.58
C ASN A 229 14.04 14.79 -6.19
N LYS A 230 14.14 16.03 -6.68
CA LYS A 230 15.31 16.89 -6.46
C LYS A 230 15.55 17.27 -5.00
N ASP A 231 14.51 17.19 -4.17
CA ASP A 231 14.56 17.56 -2.75
C ASP A 231 14.91 16.36 -1.85
N LEU A 232 15.08 15.16 -2.41
CA LEU A 232 15.45 13.97 -1.66
C LEU A 232 16.95 13.70 -1.76
N ASP A 233 17.52 13.27 -0.64
CA ASP A 233 18.92 12.85 -0.59
C ASP A 233 19.18 11.70 -1.59
N PRO A 234 20.03 11.90 -2.60
CA PRO A 234 20.28 10.93 -3.67
C PRO A 234 20.92 9.63 -3.16
N ASP A 235 21.65 9.69 -2.05
CA ASP A 235 22.34 8.53 -1.48
C ASP A 235 21.42 7.63 -0.66
N LYS A 236 20.22 8.12 -0.31
CA LYS A 236 19.20 7.36 0.38
C LYS A 236 18.32 6.56 -0.58
N SER A 237 17.56 5.66 0.01
CA SER A 237 16.60 4.80 -0.71
C SER A 237 15.20 4.96 -0.14
N GLN A 238 14.21 4.69 -0.99
CA GLN A 238 12.81 4.62 -0.59
C GLN A 238 12.12 3.41 -1.23
N ILE A 239 10.91 3.14 -0.79
CA ILE A 239 10.10 2.07 -1.39
C ILE A 239 9.35 2.66 -2.59
N ILE A 240 9.34 1.90 -3.68
CA ILE A 240 8.53 2.17 -4.87
C ILE A 240 7.38 1.16 -4.92
N ASN A 241 6.17 1.67 -5.02
CA ASN A 241 4.99 0.88 -5.36
C ASN A 241 4.84 0.85 -6.88
N THR A 242 4.97 -0.32 -7.50
CA THR A 242 5.06 -0.42 -8.97
C THR A 242 3.73 -0.33 -9.67
N GLU A 243 2.62 -0.70 -9.02
CA GLU A 243 1.31 -0.96 -9.63
C GLU A 243 1.42 -1.98 -10.78
N SER A 244 2.14 -3.08 -10.50
CA SER A 244 2.51 -4.10 -11.50
C SER A 244 1.32 -4.81 -12.15
N GLY A 245 0.14 -4.74 -11.57
CA GLY A 245 -1.09 -5.22 -12.23
C GLY A 245 -1.46 -4.48 -13.51
N GLY A 246 -0.85 -3.33 -13.76
CA GLY A 246 -0.99 -2.56 -15.00
C GLY A 246 0.00 -2.94 -16.12
N PHE A 247 0.91 -3.90 -15.88
CA PHE A 247 1.92 -4.30 -16.86
C PHE A 247 1.29 -4.82 -18.15
N ALA A 248 1.67 -4.23 -19.29
CA ALA A 248 1.20 -4.54 -20.63
C ALA A 248 2.33 -4.43 -21.69
#